data_e83d533b44a679c11241b8ef4ac3f601
#
_entry.id   e83d533b44a679c11241b8ef4ac3f601
#
_cell.length_a   1.000
_cell.length_b   1.000
_cell.length_c   1.000
_cell.angle_alpha   90.00
_cell.angle_beta   90.00
_cell.angle_gamma   90.00
#
_symmetry.space_group_name_H-M   'P 1'
#
loop_
_entity.id
_entity.type
_entity.pdbx_description
1 polymer ?
#
loop_
_entity_poly.entity_id
_entity_poly.type
_entity_poly.pdbx_seq_one_letter_code
_entity_poly.pdbx_strand_id
1 'polypeptide(L)'
;PRYGERWSRYWLDLVRFAETDGYERDKLKPNIWRYRDWVINALNDDMPYTRFVAEQLAGDEVPNRTEQSVIATGMIRTGTWNDEPNDPADYLYTRLEDMVHTTTSAFLGLTVKCARCHDHKFDPILQSDYYRIASFFWAGHIGQGNQGGPTGKDLGFDVYGWTDKSADPLPIRLLINGERHKPGPKIVPGFLSAITELDKTLAAPPTNSKTTHRRLQFAKWITDTRNPLTARV
;
A
#
# COMPACT_ATOMS: atom_id res chain seq x y z
N PRO A 1 15.28 4.13 -24.97
CA PRO A 1 14.34 5.09 -24.40
C PRO A 1 12.89 4.59 -24.39
N ARG A 2 12.48 3.69 -25.32
CA ARG A 2 11.10 3.19 -25.39
C ARG A 2 10.84 1.89 -24.60
N TYR A 3 11.84 1.35 -23.95
CA TYR A 3 11.68 0.16 -23.10
C TYR A 3 10.73 0.45 -21.93
N GLY A 4 11.02 1.49 -21.18
CA GLY A 4 10.17 1.91 -20.06
C GLY A 4 8.75 2.29 -20.50
N GLU A 5 8.57 3.01 -21.62
CA GLU A 5 7.24 3.33 -22.16
C GLU A 5 6.43 2.08 -22.52
N ARG A 6 7.07 1.04 -23.03
CA ARG A 6 6.40 -0.21 -23.37
C ARG A 6 6.04 -1.02 -22.14
N TRP A 7 6.99 -1.23 -21.22
CA TRP A 7 6.82 -2.14 -20.10
C TRP A 7 6.04 -1.49 -18.93
N SER A 8 6.11 -0.17 -18.78
CA SER A 8 5.33 0.53 -17.77
C SER A 8 3.83 0.32 -17.90
N ARG A 9 3.30 0.08 -19.10
CA ARG A 9 1.87 -0.18 -19.30
C ARG A 9 1.41 -1.42 -18.55
N TYR A 10 2.19 -2.51 -18.58
CA TYR A 10 1.86 -3.72 -17.84
C TYR A 10 1.90 -3.49 -16.33
N TRP A 11 2.91 -2.75 -15.85
CA TRP A 11 2.98 -2.38 -14.44
C TRP A 11 1.82 -1.47 -14.02
N LEU A 12 1.52 -0.47 -14.81
CA LEU A 12 0.44 0.49 -14.54
C LEU A 12 -0.93 -0.19 -14.51
N ASP A 13 -1.16 -1.21 -15.36
CA ASP A 13 -2.37 -2.04 -15.31
C ASP A 13 -2.44 -2.84 -14.00
N LEU A 14 -1.35 -3.50 -13.59
CA LEU A 14 -1.29 -4.25 -12.34
C LEU A 14 -1.62 -3.38 -11.12
N VAL A 15 -1.14 -2.15 -11.10
CA VAL A 15 -1.40 -1.20 -10.02
C VAL A 15 -2.63 -0.32 -10.27
N ARG A 16 -3.46 -0.66 -11.26
CA ARG A 16 -4.73 0.02 -11.59
C ARG A 16 -4.59 1.54 -11.79
N PHE A 17 -3.53 1.98 -12.44
CA PHE A 17 -3.28 3.40 -12.68
C PHE A 17 -4.39 4.05 -13.50
N ALA A 18 -4.86 5.20 -13.01
CA ALA A 18 -5.72 6.11 -13.76
C ALA A 18 -5.44 7.56 -13.34
N GLU A 19 -5.58 8.49 -14.27
CA GLU A 19 -5.39 9.92 -14.01
C GLU A 19 -6.65 10.56 -13.41
N THR A 20 -7.74 9.79 -13.31
CA THR A 20 -9.02 10.21 -12.72
C THR A 20 -9.45 9.25 -11.61
N ASP A 21 -10.44 9.65 -10.82
CA ASP A 21 -10.94 8.89 -9.67
C ASP A 21 -11.69 7.62 -10.06
N GLY A 22 -12.24 7.55 -11.28
CA GLY A 22 -12.95 6.37 -11.79
C GLY A 22 -14.26 6.06 -11.06
N TYR A 23 -14.92 7.08 -10.48
CA TYR A 23 -16.20 6.97 -9.80
C TYR A 23 -17.18 8.03 -10.34
N GLU A 24 -18.37 8.15 -9.77
CA GLU A 24 -19.47 8.98 -10.31
C GLU A 24 -19.06 10.40 -10.73
N ARG A 25 -18.21 11.06 -9.95
CA ARG A 25 -17.71 12.40 -10.25
C ARG A 25 -16.45 12.44 -11.11
N ASP A 26 -15.75 11.34 -11.18
CA ASP A 26 -14.54 11.09 -11.98
C ASP A 26 -13.57 12.29 -12.03
N LYS A 27 -13.25 12.84 -10.85
CA LYS A 27 -12.34 13.98 -10.74
C LYS A 27 -10.92 13.60 -11.14
N LEU A 28 -10.18 14.56 -11.69
CA LEU A 28 -8.75 14.41 -11.96
C LEU A 28 -7.96 14.19 -10.67
N LYS A 29 -7.00 13.28 -10.72
CA LYS A 29 -5.98 13.10 -9.67
C LYS A 29 -4.80 14.02 -9.96
N PRO A 30 -4.67 15.16 -9.29
CA PRO A 30 -3.61 16.12 -9.59
C PRO A 30 -2.23 15.49 -9.36
N ASN A 31 -1.32 15.70 -10.30
CA ASN A 31 0.06 15.20 -10.21
C ASN A 31 0.27 13.69 -10.23
N ILE A 32 -0.78 12.85 -10.38
CA ILE A 32 -0.61 11.39 -10.43
C ILE A 32 0.17 10.95 -11.68
N TRP A 33 0.15 11.71 -12.77
CA TRP A 33 0.94 11.47 -13.96
C TRP A 33 2.45 11.38 -13.67
N ARG A 34 2.93 12.05 -12.62
CA ARG A 34 4.33 11.99 -12.17
C ARG A 34 4.73 10.59 -11.72
N TYR A 35 3.78 9.82 -11.13
CA TYR A 35 4.01 8.42 -10.80
C TYR A 35 4.18 7.55 -12.06
N ARG A 36 3.36 7.76 -13.10
CA ARG A 36 3.55 7.09 -14.40
C ARG A 36 4.95 7.35 -14.96
N ASP A 37 5.36 8.60 -14.97
CA ASP A 37 6.67 9.00 -15.49
C ASP A 37 7.82 8.42 -14.64
N TRP A 38 7.61 8.35 -13.31
CA TRP A 38 8.55 7.67 -12.41
C TRP A 38 8.72 6.18 -12.79
N VAL A 39 7.62 5.45 -13.04
CA VAL A 39 7.67 4.05 -13.48
C VAL A 39 8.43 3.89 -14.79
N ILE A 40 8.16 4.75 -15.78
CA ILE A 40 8.86 4.74 -17.07
C ILE A 40 10.37 4.93 -16.86
N ASN A 41 10.76 5.91 -16.07
CA ASN A 41 12.15 6.21 -15.79
C ASN A 41 12.83 5.08 -15.00
N ALA A 42 12.18 4.54 -13.97
CA ALA A 42 12.70 3.42 -13.20
C ALA A 42 13.02 2.20 -14.08
N LEU A 43 12.17 1.90 -15.06
CA LEU A 43 12.39 0.81 -16.02
C LEU A 43 13.49 1.14 -17.04
N ASN A 44 13.58 2.39 -17.50
CA ASN A 44 14.64 2.81 -18.42
C ASN A 44 16.02 2.82 -17.75
N ASP A 45 16.07 3.15 -16.45
CA ASP A 45 17.30 3.25 -15.66
C ASP A 45 17.71 1.90 -15.05
N ASP A 46 17.00 0.81 -15.39
CA ASP A 46 17.22 -0.52 -14.83
C ASP A 46 17.28 -0.51 -13.29
N MET A 47 16.31 0.19 -12.67
CA MET A 47 16.28 0.36 -11.22
C MET A 47 16.25 -1.00 -10.52
N PRO A 48 17.12 -1.24 -9.51
CA PRO A 48 17.07 -2.49 -8.75
C PRO A 48 15.69 -2.76 -8.16
N TYR A 49 15.18 -3.98 -8.31
CA TYR A 49 13.83 -4.36 -7.87
C TYR A 49 13.57 -4.05 -6.39
N THR A 50 14.57 -4.26 -5.53
CA THR A 50 14.48 -3.91 -4.09
C THR A 50 14.18 -2.42 -3.87
N ARG A 51 14.78 -1.55 -4.68
CA ARG A 51 14.53 -0.10 -4.64
C ARG A 51 13.16 0.23 -5.24
N PHE A 52 12.81 -0.39 -6.37
CA PHE A 52 11.52 -0.22 -7.04
C PHE A 52 10.35 -0.54 -6.10
N VAL A 53 10.43 -1.64 -5.34
CA VAL A 53 9.42 -2.02 -4.33
C VAL A 53 9.44 -1.04 -3.16
N ALA A 54 10.62 -0.74 -2.61
CA ALA A 54 10.74 0.11 -1.41
C ALA A 54 10.21 1.53 -1.65
N GLU A 55 10.50 2.14 -2.79
CA GLU A 55 10.03 3.49 -3.10
C GLU A 55 8.52 3.54 -3.33
N GLN A 56 7.91 2.52 -3.97
CA GLN A 56 6.47 2.50 -4.18
C GLN A 56 5.66 2.27 -2.90
N LEU A 57 6.15 1.45 -1.99
CA LEU A 57 5.44 1.15 -0.74
C LEU A 57 5.78 2.13 0.38
N ALA A 58 6.98 2.67 0.39
CA ALA A 58 7.54 3.41 1.52
C ALA A 58 8.52 4.52 1.13
N GLY A 59 8.34 5.14 -0.03
CA GLY A 59 9.26 6.17 -0.53
C GLY A 59 9.36 7.41 0.35
N ASP A 60 8.39 7.63 1.23
CA ASP A 60 8.42 8.64 2.30
C ASP A 60 9.17 8.17 3.55
N GLU A 61 9.42 6.87 3.72
CA GLU A 61 10.09 6.23 4.86
C GLU A 61 11.53 5.81 4.54
N VAL A 62 11.97 5.86 3.28
CA VAL A 62 13.33 5.47 2.91
C VAL A 62 14.37 6.45 3.47
N PRO A 63 15.60 5.97 3.81
CA PRO A 63 16.71 6.86 4.11
C PRO A 63 16.98 7.82 2.94
N ASN A 64 17.28 9.08 3.23
CA ASN A 64 17.53 10.11 2.21
C ASN A 64 16.36 10.29 1.22
N ARG A 65 15.16 10.33 1.76
CA ARG A 65 13.93 10.61 1.02
C ARG A 65 14.09 11.77 0.04
N THR A 66 13.67 11.55 -1.20
CA THR A 66 13.67 12.55 -2.27
C THR A 66 12.25 12.79 -2.77
N GLU A 67 12.04 13.83 -3.56
CA GLU A 67 10.78 14.05 -4.26
C GLU A 67 10.41 12.81 -5.12
N GLN A 68 11.37 12.22 -5.82
CA GLN A 68 11.15 11.04 -6.67
C GLN A 68 10.69 9.83 -5.87
N SER A 69 11.32 9.55 -4.72
CA SER A 69 10.89 8.43 -3.87
C SER A 69 9.48 8.65 -3.31
N VAL A 70 9.10 9.91 -3.04
CA VAL A 70 7.73 10.22 -2.57
C VAL A 70 6.73 10.13 -3.72
N ILE A 71 7.07 10.54 -4.95
CA ILE A 71 6.22 10.35 -6.15
C ILE A 71 5.88 8.86 -6.32
N ALA A 72 6.84 7.97 -6.09
CA ALA A 72 6.64 6.52 -6.21
C ALA A 72 5.51 6.00 -5.31
N THR A 73 5.28 6.58 -4.13
CA THR A 73 4.18 6.21 -3.22
C THR A 73 2.79 6.49 -3.82
N GLY A 74 2.72 7.19 -4.93
CA GLY A 74 1.51 7.38 -5.73
C GLY A 74 0.83 6.04 -6.09
N MET A 75 1.59 4.94 -6.18
CA MET A 75 1.07 3.59 -6.38
C MET A 75 -0.05 3.24 -5.39
N ILE A 76 0.09 3.62 -4.14
CA ILE A 76 -0.93 3.33 -3.10
C ILE A 76 -2.25 4.07 -3.38
N ARG A 77 -2.20 5.17 -4.15
CA ARG A 77 -3.34 6.04 -4.44
C ARG A 77 -3.95 5.87 -5.84
N THR A 78 -3.42 4.98 -6.65
CA THR A 78 -3.88 4.79 -8.04
C THR A 78 -5.32 4.28 -8.16
N GLY A 79 -5.85 3.56 -7.16
CA GLY A 79 -7.19 2.98 -7.17
C GLY A 79 -8.33 4.00 -7.30
N THR A 80 -9.52 3.48 -7.53
CA THR A 80 -10.77 4.23 -7.59
C THR A 80 -11.02 5.01 -6.30
N TRP A 81 -11.49 6.23 -6.42
CA TRP A 81 -11.84 7.09 -5.29
C TRP A 81 -13.27 7.59 -5.39
N ASN A 82 -14.08 7.32 -4.34
CA ASN A 82 -15.37 7.94 -4.14
C ASN A 82 -15.22 9.08 -3.11
N ASP A 83 -15.50 10.30 -3.51
CA ASP A 83 -15.40 11.48 -2.65
C ASP A 83 -16.65 11.76 -1.81
N GLU A 84 -17.74 11.06 -2.08
CA GLU A 84 -19.00 11.16 -1.34
C GLU A 84 -19.60 9.77 -1.03
N PRO A 85 -18.89 8.94 -0.24
CA PRO A 85 -19.41 7.63 0.12
C PRO A 85 -20.60 7.74 1.06
N ASN A 86 -21.63 6.92 0.86
CA ASN A 86 -22.82 6.87 1.73
C ASN A 86 -22.47 6.51 3.18
N ASP A 87 -21.50 5.64 3.39
CA ASP A 87 -20.90 5.33 4.70
C ASP A 87 -19.38 5.54 4.64
N PRO A 88 -18.87 6.72 5.05
CA PRO A 88 -17.43 7.00 5.02
C PRO A 88 -16.61 6.04 5.87
N ALA A 89 -17.17 5.52 6.97
CA ALA A 89 -16.45 4.61 7.85
C ALA A 89 -16.33 3.21 7.23
N ASP A 90 -17.32 2.74 6.48
CA ASP A 90 -17.24 1.48 5.74
C ASP A 90 -16.33 1.62 4.51
N TYR A 91 -16.40 2.77 3.84
CA TYR A 91 -15.55 3.08 2.70
C TYR A 91 -14.05 3.05 3.05
N LEU A 92 -13.69 3.41 4.30
CA LEU A 92 -12.35 3.27 4.82
C LEU A 92 -11.81 1.83 4.63
N TYR A 93 -12.61 0.84 5.01
CA TYR A 93 -12.22 -0.57 4.88
C TYR A 93 -12.22 -1.06 3.42
N THR A 94 -13.08 -0.51 2.58
CA THR A 94 -13.07 -0.76 1.13
C THR A 94 -11.77 -0.25 0.50
N ARG A 95 -11.32 0.93 0.87
CA ARG A 95 -10.04 1.49 0.42
C ARG A 95 -8.85 0.68 0.94
N LEU A 96 -8.90 0.27 2.19
CA LEU A 96 -7.87 -0.56 2.80
C LEU A 96 -7.75 -1.92 2.09
N GLU A 97 -8.89 -2.55 1.77
CA GLU A 97 -8.93 -3.80 1.00
C GLU A 97 -8.30 -3.63 -0.39
N ASP A 98 -8.59 -2.54 -1.08
CA ASP A 98 -8.03 -2.23 -2.38
C ASP A 98 -6.50 -2.09 -2.33
N MET A 99 -5.97 -1.39 -1.32
CA MET A 99 -4.53 -1.25 -1.11
C MET A 99 -3.84 -2.58 -0.82
N VAL A 100 -4.43 -3.39 0.09
CA VAL A 100 -3.93 -4.73 0.39
C VAL A 100 -3.94 -5.60 -0.86
N HIS A 101 -5.07 -5.62 -1.58
CA HIS A 101 -5.21 -6.44 -2.78
C HIS A 101 -4.18 -6.08 -3.83
N THR A 102 -4.10 -4.80 -4.19
CA THR A 102 -3.17 -4.36 -5.24
C THR A 102 -1.73 -4.65 -4.87
N THR A 103 -1.33 -4.35 -3.64
CA THR A 103 0.04 -4.59 -3.20
C THR A 103 0.37 -6.08 -3.20
N THR A 104 -0.49 -6.93 -2.66
CA THR A 104 -0.19 -8.36 -2.57
C THR A 104 -0.32 -9.07 -3.91
N SER A 105 -1.22 -8.62 -4.80
CA SER A 105 -1.31 -9.16 -6.15
C SER A 105 -0.13 -8.75 -7.02
N ALA A 106 0.28 -7.48 -6.98
CA ALA A 106 1.35 -6.97 -7.82
C ALA A 106 2.75 -7.48 -7.40
N PHE A 107 3.01 -7.61 -6.09
CA PHE A 107 4.35 -7.95 -5.58
C PHE A 107 4.49 -9.40 -5.10
N LEU A 108 3.39 -10.12 -4.85
CA LEU A 108 3.42 -11.47 -4.29
C LEU A 108 2.61 -12.48 -5.12
N GLY A 109 1.83 -12.03 -6.10
CA GLY A 109 0.94 -12.89 -6.87
C GLY A 109 -0.15 -13.56 -6.01
N LEU A 110 -0.59 -12.92 -4.90
CA LEU A 110 -1.55 -13.48 -3.94
C LEU A 110 -2.82 -12.65 -3.85
N THR A 111 -3.97 -13.32 -3.66
CA THR A 111 -5.27 -12.70 -3.46
C THR A 111 -5.63 -12.53 -1.97
N VAL A 112 -4.74 -11.92 -1.19
CA VAL A 112 -4.88 -11.77 0.27
C VAL A 112 -6.20 -11.11 0.68
N LYS A 113 -6.81 -10.28 -0.18
CA LYS A 113 -8.11 -9.66 0.11
C LYS A 113 -9.22 -10.66 0.42
N CYS A 114 -9.15 -11.89 -0.13
CA CYS A 114 -10.14 -12.94 0.13
C CYS A 114 -10.17 -13.33 1.61
N ALA A 115 -9.06 -13.14 2.32
CA ALA A 115 -8.96 -13.39 3.75
C ALA A 115 -9.54 -12.28 4.65
N ARG A 116 -10.14 -11.24 4.10
CA ARG A 116 -10.80 -10.19 4.89
C ARG A 116 -11.94 -10.73 5.77
N CYS A 117 -12.72 -11.69 5.26
CA CYS A 117 -13.95 -12.15 5.91
C CYS A 117 -13.79 -13.51 6.60
N HIS A 118 -12.91 -14.37 6.11
CA HIS A 118 -12.64 -15.73 6.59
C HIS A 118 -11.25 -16.15 6.14
N ASP A 119 -10.70 -17.24 6.65
CA ASP A 119 -9.43 -17.78 6.16
C ASP A 119 -9.50 -18.06 4.66
N HIS A 120 -8.40 -17.81 3.94
CA HIS A 120 -8.36 -17.98 2.49
C HIS A 120 -8.70 -19.44 2.10
N LYS A 121 -9.51 -19.61 1.06
CA LYS A 121 -10.05 -20.94 0.70
C LYS A 121 -8.98 -21.93 0.25
N PHE A 122 -7.95 -21.46 -0.43
CA PHE A 122 -6.96 -22.30 -1.12
C PHE A 122 -5.54 -22.15 -0.57
N ASP A 123 -5.16 -20.92 -0.23
CA ASP A 123 -3.83 -20.61 0.25
C ASP A 123 -3.80 -20.59 1.80
N PRO A 124 -2.67 -20.89 2.43
CA PRO A 124 -2.54 -20.86 3.89
C PRO A 124 -2.44 -19.43 4.43
N ILE A 125 -3.46 -18.62 4.14
CA ILE A 125 -3.58 -17.22 4.58
C ILE A 125 -4.76 -17.12 5.53
N LEU A 126 -4.48 -16.81 6.78
CA LEU A 126 -5.49 -16.65 7.82
C LEU A 126 -6.19 -15.29 7.68
N GLN A 127 -7.42 -15.21 8.19
CA GLN A 127 -8.11 -13.92 8.28
C GLN A 127 -7.27 -12.88 9.05
N SER A 128 -6.58 -13.30 10.10
CA SER A 128 -5.66 -12.46 10.85
C SER A 128 -4.52 -11.90 9.99
N ASP A 129 -4.01 -12.66 9.01
CA ASP A 129 -2.92 -12.21 8.13
C ASP A 129 -3.35 -11.05 7.23
N TYR A 130 -4.61 -11.06 6.76
CA TYR A 130 -5.16 -9.90 6.05
C TYR A 130 -5.04 -8.63 6.90
N TYR A 131 -5.48 -8.66 8.17
CA TYR A 131 -5.43 -7.48 9.04
C TYR A 131 -4.01 -7.14 9.49
N ARG A 132 -3.11 -8.12 9.59
CA ARG A 132 -1.68 -7.90 9.84
C ARG A 132 -1.07 -7.05 8.71
N ILE A 133 -1.31 -7.41 7.44
CA ILE A 133 -0.85 -6.66 6.27
C ILE A 133 -1.60 -5.34 6.14
N ALA A 134 -2.90 -5.31 6.34
CA ALA A 134 -3.72 -4.10 6.28
C ALA A 134 -3.21 -3.02 7.26
N SER A 135 -2.63 -3.44 8.40
CA SER A 135 -2.05 -2.52 9.38
C SER A 135 -0.90 -1.67 8.86
N PHE A 136 -0.25 -2.08 7.76
CA PHE A 136 0.82 -1.30 7.12
C PHE A 136 0.30 -0.01 6.47
N PHE A 137 -0.95 -0.03 6.01
CA PHE A 137 -1.62 1.11 5.38
C PHE A 137 -2.57 1.84 6.33
N TRP A 138 -2.90 1.23 7.47
CA TRP A 138 -3.88 1.73 8.43
C TRP A 138 -3.52 3.10 9.02
N ALA A 139 -2.22 3.35 9.23
CA ALA A 139 -1.73 4.62 9.79
C ALA A 139 -1.81 5.81 8.83
N GLY A 140 -2.05 5.55 7.56
CA GLY A 140 -2.12 6.56 6.52
C GLY A 140 -3.47 7.26 6.45
N HIS A 141 -3.61 8.11 5.46
CA HIS A 141 -4.81 8.87 5.18
C HIS A 141 -5.86 8.04 4.46
N ILE A 142 -6.50 7.10 5.16
CA ILE A 142 -7.60 6.35 4.60
C ILE A 142 -8.89 7.06 4.99
N GLY A 143 -9.30 8.07 4.20
CA GLY A 143 -10.65 8.57 4.16
C GLY A 143 -11.32 8.95 5.48
N GLN A 144 -10.72 9.77 6.32
CA GLN A 144 -11.53 10.52 7.28
C GLN A 144 -12.10 11.75 6.59
N GLY A 145 -13.34 11.64 6.13
CA GLY A 145 -14.25 12.77 5.87
C GLY A 145 -13.79 13.78 4.83
N ASN A 146 -12.72 13.61 4.16
CA ASN A 146 -12.31 14.36 3.00
C ASN A 146 -11.05 13.79 2.39
N GLN A 147 -11.26 13.02 1.32
CA GLN A 147 -10.64 13.49 0.15
C GLN A 147 -9.15 13.31 0.11
N GLY A 148 -8.78 12.18 -0.23
CA GLY A 148 -7.68 12.12 -1.12
C GLY A 148 -6.31 11.98 -0.50
N GLY A 149 -6.18 11.58 0.72
CA GLY A 149 -4.88 11.24 1.29
C GLY A 149 -3.99 12.45 1.58
N PRO A 150 -2.68 12.26 1.81
CA PRO A 150 -1.77 13.34 2.19
C PRO A 150 -1.66 14.41 1.11
N THR A 151 -1.64 15.65 1.53
CA THR A 151 -1.39 16.79 0.64
C THR A 151 0.10 16.94 0.39
N GLY A 152 0.48 17.71 -0.63
CA GLY A 152 1.87 18.06 -0.88
C GLY A 152 2.57 18.66 0.35
N LYS A 153 1.83 19.38 1.22
CA LYS A 153 2.35 19.92 2.48
C LYS A 153 2.76 18.83 3.47
N ASP A 154 1.96 17.76 3.61
CA ASP A 154 2.28 16.65 4.50
C ASP A 154 3.51 15.88 4.02
N LEU A 155 3.70 15.81 2.72
CA LEU A 155 4.80 15.13 2.07
C LEU A 155 6.05 16.01 1.91
N GLY A 156 5.88 17.33 2.01
CA GLY A 156 6.94 18.30 1.74
C GLY A 156 7.25 18.53 0.26
N PHE A 157 6.39 18.01 -0.65
CA PHE A 157 6.49 18.13 -2.10
C PHE A 157 5.10 18.25 -2.71
N ASP A 158 5.00 18.89 -3.86
CA ASP A 158 3.74 18.95 -4.63
C ASP A 158 3.54 17.67 -5.46
N VAL A 159 3.14 16.60 -4.78
CA VAL A 159 2.99 15.26 -5.35
C VAL A 159 1.68 14.61 -4.93
N TYR A 160 1.23 13.64 -5.72
CA TYR A 160 0.11 12.76 -5.39
C TYR A 160 0.66 11.46 -4.80
N GLY A 161 1.07 11.49 -3.54
CA GLY A 161 1.75 10.38 -2.86
C GLY A 161 1.06 9.95 -1.57
N TRP A 162 1.74 9.13 -0.77
CA TRP A 162 1.25 8.55 0.47
C TRP A 162 2.22 8.75 1.63
N THR A 163 1.67 8.94 2.83
CA THR A 163 2.41 8.91 4.11
C THR A 163 1.49 8.50 5.26
N ASP A 164 2.06 8.13 6.40
CA ASP A 164 1.30 7.89 7.62
C ASP A 164 0.95 9.23 8.30
N LYS A 165 -0.19 9.26 8.99
CA LYS A 165 -0.61 10.39 9.83
C LYS A 165 0.05 10.39 11.21
N SER A 166 0.45 9.22 11.69
CA SER A 166 0.98 9.03 13.02
C SER A 166 1.96 7.88 13.05
N ALA A 167 3.02 8.02 13.83
CA ALA A 167 3.93 6.93 14.14
C ALA A 167 3.33 5.91 15.13
N ASP A 168 2.29 6.31 15.88
CA ASP A 168 1.55 5.48 16.83
C ASP A 168 0.04 5.52 16.54
N PRO A 169 -0.43 4.83 15.49
CA PRO A 169 -1.85 4.79 15.15
C PRO A 169 -2.62 3.88 16.09
N LEU A 170 -3.92 4.14 16.23
CA LEU A 170 -4.83 3.21 16.88
C LEU A 170 -4.71 1.81 16.26
N PRO A 171 -4.75 0.75 17.08
CA PRO A 171 -4.62 -0.61 16.57
C PRO A 171 -5.80 -0.98 15.66
N ILE A 172 -5.50 -1.61 14.54
CA ILE A 172 -6.53 -2.25 13.69
C ILE A 172 -7.13 -3.45 14.43
N ARG A 173 -8.43 -3.70 14.18
CA ARG A 173 -9.12 -4.89 14.70
C ARG A 173 -9.48 -5.81 13.55
N LEU A 174 -9.42 -7.11 13.82
CA LEU A 174 -10.07 -8.11 12.97
C LEU A 174 -11.57 -7.84 12.98
N LEU A 175 -12.20 -7.88 11.82
CA LEU A 175 -13.65 -7.74 11.69
C LEU A 175 -14.26 -9.12 11.46
N ILE A 176 -15.12 -9.56 12.36
CA ILE A 176 -15.81 -10.86 12.23
C ILE A 176 -16.65 -10.83 10.95
N ASN A 177 -16.44 -11.80 10.06
CA ASN A 177 -17.01 -11.86 8.71
C ASN A 177 -16.73 -10.62 7.84
N GLY A 178 -15.68 -9.84 8.15
CA GLY A 178 -15.38 -8.60 7.46
C GLY A 178 -16.32 -7.43 7.79
N GLU A 179 -17.22 -7.58 8.75
CA GLU A 179 -18.24 -6.61 9.10
C GLU A 179 -17.71 -5.56 10.10
N ARG A 180 -17.73 -4.30 9.72
CA ARG A 180 -17.25 -3.18 10.54
C ARG A 180 -17.92 -3.11 11.93
N HIS A 181 -19.19 -3.46 12.01
CA HIS A 181 -19.98 -3.41 13.24
C HIS A 181 -19.71 -4.59 14.18
N LYS A 182 -18.89 -5.56 13.77
CA LYS A 182 -18.50 -6.73 14.56
C LYS A 182 -16.97 -6.73 14.81
N PRO A 183 -16.44 -5.76 15.55
CA PRO A 183 -15.00 -5.72 15.82
C PRO A 183 -14.59 -6.84 16.74
N GLY A 184 -13.65 -7.66 16.31
CA GLY A 184 -13.00 -8.70 17.07
C GLY A 184 -11.73 -8.22 17.81
N PRO A 185 -10.75 -9.09 17.99
CA PRO A 185 -9.51 -8.77 18.70
C PRO A 185 -8.69 -7.71 17.97
N LYS A 186 -7.85 -6.99 18.73
CA LYS A 186 -6.80 -6.14 18.18
C LYS A 186 -5.77 -7.00 17.48
N ILE A 187 -5.30 -6.55 16.32
CA ILE A 187 -4.28 -7.26 15.54
C ILE A 187 -2.92 -6.59 15.71
N VAL A 188 -1.92 -7.40 16.01
CA VAL A 188 -0.52 -6.98 15.98
C VAL A 188 -0.05 -6.93 14.53
N PRO A 189 0.52 -5.83 14.05
CA PRO A 189 1.09 -5.73 12.70
C PRO A 189 2.11 -6.83 12.43
N GLY A 190 2.10 -7.39 11.22
CA GLY A 190 3.01 -8.47 10.86
C GLY A 190 2.84 -8.92 9.41
N PHE A 191 3.56 -9.95 9.04
CA PHE A 191 3.59 -10.53 7.71
C PHE A 191 2.67 -11.76 7.61
N LEU A 192 2.69 -12.46 6.47
CA LEU A 192 1.98 -13.73 6.31
C LEU A 192 2.57 -14.78 7.26
N SER A 193 1.76 -15.31 8.15
CA SER A 193 2.19 -16.26 9.19
C SER A 193 2.66 -17.60 8.62
N ALA A 194 2.19 -17.97 7.43
CA ALA A 194 2.61 -19.18 6.74
C ALA A 194 4.10 -19.20 6.34
N ILE A 195 4.74 -18.02 6.23
CA ILE A 195 6.18 -17.92 5.95
C ILE A 195 6.92 -17.74 7.28
N THR A 196 6.95 -18.82 8.06
CA THR A 196 7.42 -18.82 9.45
C THR A 196 8.83 -18.29 9.66
N GLU A 197 9.75 -18.55 8.72
CA GLU A 197 11.14 -18.07 8.78
C GLU A 197 11.26 -16.54 8.66
N LEU A 198 10.26 -15.89 8.07
CA LEU A 198 10.20 -14.45 7.88
C LEU A 198 9.11 -13.77 8.72
N ASP A 199 8.33 -14.53 9.48
CA ASP A 199 7.30 -13.99 10.39
C ASP A 199 7.96 -13.54 11.69
N LYS A 200 8.37 -12.29 11.73
CA LYS A 200 9.02 -11.67 12.89
C LYS A 200 8.27 -10.42 13.34
N THR A 201 8.47 -10.06 14.60
CA THR A 201 7.96 -8.81 15.16
C THR A 201 8.56 -7.62 14.42
N LEU A 202 7.71 -6.65 14.10
CA LEU A 202 8.15 -5.40 13.48
C LEU A 202 8.98 -4.59 14.49
N ALA A 203 10.05 -3.99 14.00
CA ALA A 203 10.84 -3.04 14.77
C ALA A 203 10.03 -1.76 15.03
N ALA A 204 10.25 -1.15 16.18
CA ALA A 204 9.70 0.18 16.48
C ALA A 204 10.23 1.22 15.47
N PRO A 205 9.43 2.26 15.16
CA PRO A 205 9.91 3.35 14.34
C PRO A 205 11.10 4.07 14.99
N PRO A 206 11.96 4.73 14.22
CA PRO A 206 13.03 5.58 14.77
C PRO A 206 12.48 6.65 15.71
N THR A 207 13.28 7.07 16.68
CA THR A 207 12.91 8.16 17.60
C THR A 207 12.53 9.41 16.81
N ASN A 208 11.42 10.07 17.21
CA ASN A 208 10.87 11.25 16.54
C ASN A 208 10.38 11.02 15.10
N SER A 209 10.19 9.79 14.67
CA SER A 209 9.56 9.50 13.38
C SER A 209 8.11 10.01 13.35
N LYS A 210 7.70 10.52 12.19
CA LYS A 210 6.31 10.87 11.90
C LYS A 210 5.50 9.72 11.34
N THR A 211 6.17 8.65 10.88
CA THR A 211 5.57 7.46 10.29
C THR A 211 5.86 6.22 11.12
N THR A 212 5.10 5.16 10.87
CA THR A 212 5.25 3.88 11.57
C THR A 212 6.46 3.07 11.10
N HIS A 213 7.06 3.41 9.97
CA HIS A 213 8.06 2.61 9.26
C HIS A 213 7.64 1.14 8.98
N ARG A 214 6.35 0.84 9.05
CA ARG A 214 5.82 -0.51 8.78
C ARG A 214 5.88 -0.84 7.30
N ARG A 215 5.60 0.13 6.42
CA ARG A 215 5.62 -0.07 4.96
C ARG A 215 7.03 -0.35 4.46
N LEU A 216 8.04 0.32 5.01
CA LEU A 216 9.44 0.04 4.68
C LEU A 216 9.87 -1.37 5.13
N GLN A 217 9.41 -1.83 6.29
CA GLN A 217 9.66 -3.18 6.75
C GLN A 217 8.94 -4.22 5.87
N PHE A 218 7.72 -3.90 5.41
CA PHE A 218 6.99 -4.74 4.47
C PHE A 218 7.70 -4.83 3.11
N ALA A 219 8.17 -3.71 2.57
CA ALA A 219 8.95 -3.70 1.34
C ALA A 219 10.23 -4.56 1.45
N LYS A 220 10.93 -4.48 2.58
CA LYS A 220 12.10 -5.32 2.86
C LYS A 220 11.74 -6.80 3.01
N TRP A 221 10.58 -7.11 3.57
CA TRP A 221 10.09 -8.48 3.68
C TRP A 221 9.73 -9.05 2.29
N ILE A 222 9.06 -8.27 1.45
CA ILE A 222 8.76 -8.66 0.05
C ILE A 222 10.04 -8.97 -0.71
N THR A 223 11.08 -8.17 -0.54
CA THR A 223 12.33 -8.29 -1.31
C THR A 223 13.43 -9.12 -0.62
N ASP A 224 13.10 -9.78 0.49
CA ASP A 224 14.04 -10.70 1.16
C ASP A 224 14.31 -11.91 0.25
N THR A 225 15.56 -12.22 0.01
CA THR A 225 15.98 -13.34 -0.89
C THR A 225 15.48 -14.71 -0.43
N ARG A 226 15.09 -14.83 0.83
CA ARG A 226 14.48 -16.05 1.41
C ARG A 226 12.96 -16.10 1.20
N ASN A 227 12.36 -15.01 0.73
CA ASN A 227 10.91 -14.98 0.52
C ASN A 227 10.54 -15.77 -0.76
N PRO A 228 9.87 -16.94 -0.61
CA PRO A 228 9.59 -17.80 -1.76
C PRO A 228 8.59 -17.17 -2.73
N LEU A 229 7.85 -16.14 -2.32
CA LEU A 229 6.85 -15.48 -3.16
C LEU A 229 7.49 -14.54 -4.16
N THR A 230 8.59 -13.90 -3.81
CA THR A 230 9.27 -12.93 -4.67
C THR A 230 9.79 -13.55 -5.97
N ALA A 231 10.17 -14.82 -5.94
CA ALA A 231 10.63 -15.53 -7.13
C ALA A 231 9.49 -15.95 -8.10
N ARG A 232 8.22 -15.71 -7.73
CA ARG A 232 7.04 -16.07 -8.55
C ARG A 232 6.58 -14.94 -9.47
N VAL A 233 6.96 -13.70 -9.18
CA VAL A 233 6.41 -12.48 -9.82
C VAL A 233 7.42 -11.79 -10.76
#